data_f7e47bbbcbce3fede2c824c1d81a7712
#
_entry.id   f7e47bbbcbce3fede2c824c1d81a7712
#
_cell.length_a   1.000
_cell.length_b   1.000
_cell.length_c   1.000
_cell.angle_alpha   90.00
_cell.angle_beta   90.00
_cell.angle_gamma   90.00
#
_symmetry.space_group_name_H-M   'P 1'
#
loop_
_entity.id
_entity.type
_entity.pdbx_description
1 polymer ?
#
loop_
_entity_poly.entity_id
_entity_poly.type
_entity_poly.pdbx_seq_one_letter_code
_entity_poly.pdbx_strand_id
1 'polypeptide(L)'
;MRTFSCDIETDGIDATQVWCVAVHNIDTDQVITFAGPCLNLFKPWLESEADCLIFHNGIAFDVPVLENLMGIDFSEILVEDTLIMSQLYKPRLDGGHSLSAWGDRLGFAKGDYDDWSKFTDEMLQYCIRDTKVTTKVYKYLLANKL
;
A
#
# COMPACT_ATOMS: atom_id res chain seq x y z
N MET A 1 9.33 10.81 -12.61
CA MET A 1 8.86 9.46 -12.22
C MET A 1 7.50 9.58 -11.52
N ARG A 2 6.52 8.82 -11.99
CA ARG A 2 5.17 8.82 -11.43
C ARG A 2 5.11 7.77 -10.32
N THR A 3 5.06 8.24 -9.09
CA THR A 3 5.19 7.40 -7.90
C THR A 3 3.93 7.44 -7.06
N PHE A 4 3.45 6.28 -6.67
CA PHE A 4 2.23 6.13 -5.87
C PHE A 4 2.47 5.20 -4.70
N SER A 5 1.93 5.56 -3.53
CA SER A 5 1.75 4.58 -2.47
C SER A 5 0.55 3.70 -2.81
N CYS A 6 0.64 2.43 -2.50
CA CYS A 6 -0.39 1.45 -2.85
C CYS A 6 -0.69 0.55 -1.67
N ASP A 7 -1.95 0.23 -1.48
CA ASP A 7 -2.40 -0.77 -0.52
C ASP A 7 -3.54 -1.58 -1.13
N ILE A 8 -3.65 -2.83 -0.73
CA ILE A 8 -4.72 -3.72 -1.15
C ILE A 8 -5.42 -4.29 0.07
N GLU A 9 -6.68 -4.64 -0.10
CA GLU A 9 -7.42 -5.42 0.90
C GLU A 9 -7.83 -6.74 0.28
N THR A 10 -7.69 -7.82 1.05
CA THR A 10 -7.95 -9.19 0.63
C THR A 10 -8.83 -9.89 1.65
N ASP A 11 -9.19 -11.14 1.36
CA ASP A 11 -9.98 -11.98 2.26
C ASP A 11 -9.16 -12.62 3.39
N GLY A 12 -7.86 -12.40 3.44
CA GLY A 12 -7.01 -12.88 4.53
C GLY A 12 -5.55 -13.01 4.15
N ILE A 13 -4.75 -13.56 5.07
CA ILE A 13 -3.30 -13.75 4.86
C ILE A 13 -3.04 -14.73 3.71
N ASP A 14 -3.79 -15.85 3.67
CA ASP A 14 -3.78 -16.78 2.55
C ASP A 14 -4.80 -16.31 1.51
N ALA A 15 -4.51 -15.19 0.88
CA ALA A 15 -5.46 -14.49 0.03
C ALA A 15 -5.92 -15.32 -1.16
N THR A 16 -7.24 -15.41 -1.33
CA THR A 16 -7.87 -16.00 -2.52
C THR A 16 -8.62 -14.95 -3.34
N GLN A 17 -8.82 -13.77 -2.79
CA GLN A 17 -9.53 -12.68 -3.45
C GLN A 17 -8.98 -11.33 -3.01
N VAL A 18 -8.77 -10.44 -3.99
CA VAL A 18 -8.50 -9.02 -3.76
C VAL A 18 -9.84 -8.30 -3.77
N TRP A 19 -10.15 -7.57 -2.68
CA TRP A 19 -11.39 -6.79 -2.57
C TRP A 19 -11.27 -5.43 -3.21
N CYS A 20 -10.16 -4.74 -2.97
CA CYS A 20 -9.92 -3.41 -3.51
C CYS A 20 -8.44 -3.07 -3.52
N VAL A 21 -8.11 -2.07 -4.33
CA VAL A 21 -6.78 -1.46 -4.39
C VAL A 21 -6.97 0.05 -4.28
N ALA A 22 -6.14 0.69 -3.48
CA ALA A 22 -6.06 2.15 -3.43
C ALA A 22 -4.64 2.58 -3.76
N VAL A 23 -4.52 3.66 -4.53
CA VAL A 23 -3.23 4.28 -4.83
C VAL A 23 -3.30 5.76 -4.51
N HIS A 24 -2.20 6.29 -4.00
CA HIS A 24 -2.07 7.69 -3.59
C HIS A 24 -0.86 8.30 -4.28
N ASN A 25 -1.09 9.30 -5.12
CA ASN A 25 -0.01 10.01 -5.78
C ASN A 25 0.75 10.83 -4.73
N ILE A 26 2.03 10.54 -4.54
CA ILE A 26 2.81 11.17 -3.47
C ILE A 26 3.12 12.66 -3.75
N ASP A 27 2.99 13.11 -5.00
CA ASP A 27 3.28 14.49 -5.39
C ASP A 27 2.01 15.36 -5.42
N THR A 28 0.90 14.82 -5.93
CA THR A 28 -0.34 15.58 -6.13
C THR A 28 -1.38 15.36 -5.03
N ASP A 29 -1.18 14.38 -4.18
CA ASP A 29 -2.12 13.95 -3.14
C ASP A 29 -3.42 13.32 -3.67
N GLN A 30 -3.51 13.07 -4.98
CA GLN A 30 -4.68 12.42 -5.58
C GLN A 30 -4.76 10.95 -5.18
N VAL A 31 -5.97 10.52 -4.83
CA VAL A 31 -6.27 9.11 -4.53
C VAL A 31 -7.09 8.52 -5.68
N ILE A 32 -6.72 7.32 -6.11
CA ILE A 32 -7.49 6.54 -7.09
C ILE A 32 -7.77 5.18 -6.45
N THR A 33 -9.00 4.69 -6.62
CA THR A 33 -9.42 3.41 -6.06
C THR A 33 -9.95 2.48 -7.14
N PHE A 34 -9.76 1.18 -6.92
CA PHE A 34 -10.22 0.11 -7.79
C PHE A 34 -10.94 -0.91 -6.95
N ALA A 35 -12.24 -1.06 -7.14
CA ALA A 35 -13.07 -1.94 -6.34
C ALA A 35 -14.27 -2.43 -7.14
N GLY A 36 -14.85 -3.56 -6.75
CA GLY A 36 -16.01 -4.13 -7.41
C GLY A 36 -15.79 -4.36 -8.90
N PRO A 37 -16.72 -3.88 -9.77
CA PRO A 37 -16.55 -4.05 -11.22
C PRO A 37 -15.37 -3.30 -11.80
N CYS A 38 -14.81 -2.33 -11.08
CA CYS A 38 -13.66 -1.54 -11.53
C CYS A 38 -12.31 -2.11 -11.10
N LEU A 39 -12.30 -3.21 -10.33
CA LEU A 39 -11.06 -3.81 -9.83
C LEU A 39 -10.12 -4.19 -10.98
N ASN A 40 -10.64 -4.74 -12.06
CA ASN A 40 -9.85 -5.17 -13.21
C ASN A 40 -9.25 -4.02 -14.02
N LEU A 41 -9.62 -2.78 -13.74
CA LEU A 41 -9.00 -1.60 -14.37
C LEU A 41 -7.64 -1.26 -13.73
N PHE A 42 -7.32 -1.84 -12.59
CA PHE A 42 -6.05 -1.59 -11.93
C PHE A 42 -4.84 -2.00 -12.78
N LYS A 43 -4.89 -3.16 -13.38
CA LYS A 43 -3.78 -3.66 -14.21
C LYS A 43 -3.45 -2.74 -15.38
N PRO A 44 -4.40 -2.37 -16.27
CA PRO A 44 -4.09 -1.45 -17.36
C PRO A 44 -3.70 -0.05 -16.87
N TRP A 45 -4.30 0.43 -15.77
CA TRP A 45 -3.90 1.70 -15.18
C TRP A 45 -2.44 1.66 -14.74
N LEU A 46 -2.04 0.61 -14.03
CA LEU A 46 -0.68 0.44 -13.53
C LEU A 46 0.35 0.45 -14.67
N GLU A 47 0.07 -0.30 -15.74
CA GLU A 47 0.94 -0.41 -16.90
C GLU A 47 1.13 0.92 -17.62
N SER A 48 0.10 1.78 -17.67
CA SER A 48 0.15 3.05 -18.39
C SER A 48 0.53 4.25 -17.55
N GLU A 49 0.28 4.23 -16.22
CA GLU A 49 0.34 5.43 -15.40
C GLU A 49 1.42 5.43 -14.32
N ALA A 50 1.89 4.28 -13.90
CA ALA A 50 2.80 4.20 -12.77
C ALA A 50 4.20 3.76 -13.15
N ASP A 51 5.21 4.46 -12.64
CA ASP A 51 6.61 4.08 -12.76
C ASP A 51 7.12 3.39 -11.49
N CYS A 52 6.57 3.76 -10.35
CA CYS A 52 6.97 3.24 -9.04
C CYS A 52 5.75 3.07 -8.14
N LEU A 53 5.68 1.94 -7.45
CA LEU A 53 4.74 1.71 -6.37
C LEU A 53 5.47 1.54 -5.04
N ILE A 54 4.94 2.19 -4.01
CA ILE A 54 5.43 2.11 -2.64
C ILE A 54 4.40 1.35 -1.82
N PHE A 55 4.83 0.28 -1.17
CA PHE A 55 3.99 -0.50 -0.25
C PHE A 55 4.58 -0.48 1.16
N HIS A 56 3.78 -0.88 2.13
CA HIS A 56 4.31 -1.30 3.43
C HIS A 56 4.16 -2.81 3.55
N ASN A 57 5.27 -3.55 3.54
CA ASN A 57 5.32 -5.01 3.48
C ASN A 57 4.82 -5.60 2.16
N GLY A 58 4.90 -4.85 1.07
CA GLY A 58 4.37 -5.27 -0.23
C GLY A 58 5.20 -6.35 -0.91
N ILE A 59 6.51 -6.36 -0.73
CA ILE A 59 7.38 -7.37 -1.34
C ILE A 59 7.02 -8.77 -0.83
N ALA A 60 6.65 -8.88 0.44
CA ALA A 60 6.26 -10.17 1.03
C ALA A 60 4.78 -10.51 0.86
N PHE A 61 3.90 -9.54 0.65
CA PHE A 61 2.46 -9.79 0.60
C PHE A 61 1.78 -9.23 -0.65
N ASP A 62 1.69 -7.89 -0.78
CA ASP A 62 0.87 -7.25 -1.84
C ASP A 62 1.33 -7.66 -3.23
N VAL A 63 2.64 -7.66 -3.48
CA VAL A 63 3.20 -7.99 -4.81
C VAL A 63 2.90 -9.44 -5.18
N PRO A 64 3.22 -10.46 -4.36
CA PRO A 64 2.86 -11.83 -4.71
C PRO A 64 1.35 -12.05 -4.89
N VAL A 65 0.53 -11.40 -4.07
CA VAL A 65 -0.93 -11.51 -4.19
C VAL A 65 -1.41 -10.93 -5.52
N LEU A 66 -0.95 -9.74 -5.88
CA LEU A 66 -1.31 -9.09 -7.14
C LEU A 66 -0.82 -9.88 -8.36
N GLU A 67 0.38 -10.44 -8.29
CA GLU A 67 0.89 -11.33 -9.34
C GLU A 67 0.01 -12.56 -9.51
N ASN A 68 -0.34 -13.23 -8.40
CA ASN A 68 -1.05 -14.50 -8.44
C ASN A 68 -2.54 -14.34 -8.74
N LEU A 69 -3.20 -13.34 -8.18
CA LEU A 69 -4.66 -13.19 -8.28
C LEU A 69 -5.09 -12.25 -9.40
N MET A 70 -4.26 -11.30 -9.81
CA MET A 70 -4.60 -10.32 -10.84
C MET A 70 -3.68 -10.37 -12.07
N GLY A 71 -2.72 -11.27 -12.09
CA GLY A 71 -1.82 -11.45 -13.24
C GLY A 71 -0.96 -10.22 -13.53
N ILE A 72 -0.60 -9.45 -12.51
CA ILE A 72 0.22 -8.25 -12.68
C ILE A 72 1.68 -8.65 -12.83
N ASP A 73 2.37 -8.03 -13.78
CA ASP A 73 3.80 -8.16 -14.00
C ASP A 73 4.50 -6.88 -13.49
N PHE A 74 5.33 -7.04 -12.47
CA PHE A 74 6.08 -5.93 -11.87
C PHE A 74 7.47 -5.72 -12.49
N SER A 75 7.82 -6.44 -13.56
CA SER A 75 9.18 -6.38 -14.12
C SER A 75 9.57 -4.99 -14.62
N GLU A 76 8.60 -4.17 -15.05
CA GLU A 76 8.83 -2.82 -15.56
C GLU A 76 8.46 -1.72 -14.54
N ILE A 77 8.13 -2.11 -13.31
CA ILE A 77 7.68 -1.20 -12.26
C ILE A 77 8.66 -1.28 -11.10
N LEU A 78 9.16 -0.12 -10.67
CA LEU A 78 9.96 -0.06 -9.46
C LEU A 78 9.05 -0.27 -8.24
N VAL A 79 9.43 -1.19 -7.36
CA VAL A 79 8.70 -1.46 -6.13
C VAL A 79 9.58 -1.05 -4.94
N GLU A 80 9.05 -0.20 -4.08
CA GLU A 80 9.67 0.18 -2.83
C GLU A 80 8.82 -0.28 -1.65
N ASP A 81 9.46 -0.59 -0.53
CA ASP A 81 8.80 -1.17 0.64
C ASP A 81 9.22 -0.43 1.90
N THR A 82 8.28 0.31 2.48
CA THR A 82 8.55 1.11 3.68
C THR A 82 8.84 0.27 4.92
N LEU A 83 8.38 -0.99 4.98
CA LEU A 83 8.77 -1.89 6.08
C LEU A 83 10.27 -2.16 6.04
N ILE A 84 10.79 -2.49 4.86
CA ILE A 84 12.23 -2.72 4.67
C ILE A 84 13.03 -1.44 4.94
N MET A 85 12.56 -0.31 4.40
CA MET A 85 13.18 1.00 4.65
C MET A 85 13.22 1.33 6.14
N SER A 86 12.16 1.05 6.87
CA SER A 86 12.08 1.27 8.32
C SER A 86 13.12 0.42 9.07
N GLN A 87 13.25 -0.84 8.69
CA GLN A 87 14.22 -1.76 9.30
C GLN A 87 15.67 -1.33 9.02
N LEU A 88 15.92 -0.78 7.84
CA LEU A 88 17.24 -0.23 7.49
C LEU A 88 17.52 1.09 8.20
N TYR A 89 16.49 1.90 8.42
CA TYR A 89 16.59 3.19 9.12
C TYR A 89 17.01 2.97 10.59
N LYS A 90 16.29 2.15 11.32
CA LYS A 90 16.61 1.77 12.70
C LYS A 90 16.14 0.34 12.96
N PRO A 91 17.03 -0.64 12.93
CA PRO A 91 16.63 -2.05 13.16
C PRO A 91 15.88 -2.27 14.47
N ARG A 92 16.26 -1.54 15.52
CA ARG A 92 15.60 -1.59 16.84
C ARG A 92 14.85 -0.30 17.08
N LEU A 93 13.68 -0.20 16.49
CA LEU A 93 12.82 0.98 16.62
C LEU A 93 11.79 0.75 17.72
N ASP A 94 11.75 1.66 18.71
CA ASP A 94 10.77 1.60 19.79
C ASP A 94 9.35 1.61 19.23
N GLY A 95 8.53 0.63 19.63
CA GLY A 95 7.18 0.46 19.11
C GLY A 95 7.10 -0.38 17.83
N GLY A 96 8.26 -0.69 17.21
CA GLY A 96 8.33 -1.56 16.03
C GLY A 96 8.12 -0.85 14.70
N HIS A 97 8.02 -1.65 13.64
CA HIS A 97 8.03 -1.19 12.25
C HIS A 97 6.66 -1.30 11.55
N SER A 98 5.60 -1.67 12.27
CA SER A 98 4.28 -1.82 11.68
C SER A 98 3.75 -0.46 11.15
N LEU A 99 2.84 -0.53 10.19
CA LEU A 99 2.21 0.67 9.68
C LEU A 99 1.42 1.40 10.78
N SER A 100 0.78 0.65 11.68
CA SER A 100 0.08 1.20 12.85
C SER A 100 1.02 1.98 13.77
N ALA A 101 2.18 1.42 14.08
CA ALA A 101 3.19 2.09 14.91
C ALA A 101 3.70 3.38 14.25
N TRP A 102 3.93 3.34 12.94
CA TRP A 102 4.34 4.53 12.19
C TRP A 102 3.26 5.60 12.15
N GLY A 103 2.00 5.19 11.97
CA GLY A 103 0.88 6.14 11.99
C GLY A 103 0.80 6.89 13.31
N ASP A 104 0.91 6.18 14.43
CA ASP A 104 0.92 6.78 15.75
C ASP A 104 2.11 7.72 15.93
N ARG A 105 3.29 7.31 15.49
CA ARG A 105 4.54 8.06 15.58
C ARG A 105 4.48 9.38 14.82
N LEU A 106 3.85 9.37 13.65
CA LEU A 106 3.73 10.53 12.78
C LEU A 106 2.46 11.38 13.05
N GLY A 107 1.66 10.98 14.05
CA GLY A 107 0.42 11.70 14.37
C GLY A 107 -0.68 11.56 13.32
N PHE A 108 -0.66 10.47 12.56
CA PHE A 108 -1.64 10.18 11.52
C PHE A 108 -2.03 8.70 11.63
N ALA A 109 -2.85 8.39 12.63
CA ALA A 109 -3.18 7.02 12.97
C ALA A 109 -3.82 6.26 11.80
N LYS A 110 -3.39 5.01 11.65
CA LYS A 110 -4.02 4.03 10.78
C LYS A 110 -5.46 3.80 11.23
N GLY A 111 -6.36 3.48 10.28
CA GLY A 111 -7.74 3.16 10.62
C GLY A 111 -7.87 1.78 11.27
N ASP A 112 -9.06 1.50 11.80
CA ASP A 112 -9.42 0.20 12.35
C ASP A 112 -10.44 -0.47 11.45
N TYR A 113 -10.21 -1.75 11.13
CA TYR A 113 -11.14 -2.55 10.34
C TYR A 113 -10.90 -4.03 10.63
N ASP A 114 -11.95 -4.83 10.73
CA ASP A 114 -11.83 -6.23 11.14
C ASP A 114 -12.74 -7.22 10.38
N ASP A 115 -13.50 -6.78 9.39
CA ASP A 115 -14.36 -7.68 8.60
C ASP A 115 -13.82 -7.87 7.18
N TRP A 116 -13.12 -8.99 6.96
CA TRP A 116 -12.50 -9.33 5.68
C TRP A 116 -13.33 -10.29 4.84
N SER A 117 -14.55 -10.61 5.28
CA SER A 117 -15.40 -11.60 4.62
C SER A 117 -16.05 -11.12 3.33
N LYS A 118 -16.16 -9.80 3.16
CA LYS A 118 -16.75 -9.16 1.98
C LYS A 118 -16.23 -7.75 1.82
N PHE A 119 -16.38 -7.21 0.61
CA PHE A 119 -16.06 -5.80 0.35
C PHE A 119 -17.12 -4.89 0.98
N THR A 120 -16.65 -3.83 1.66
CA THR A 120 -17.52 -2.77 2.21
C THR A 120 -16.90 -1.40 1.93
N ASP A 121 -17.72 -0.34 2.00
CA ASP A 121 -17.21 1.04 1.87
C ASP A 121 -16.24 1.39 2.99
N GLU A 122 -16.46 0.87 4.20
CA GLU A 122 -15.55 1.06 5.32
C GLU A 122 -14.18 0.45 5.06
N MET A 123 -14.15 -0.74 4.43
CA MET A 123 -12.91 -1.37 4.00
C MET A 123 -12.15 -0.48 3.00
N LEU A 124 -12.87 0.11 2.05
CA LEU A 124 -12.25 1.01 1.07
C LEU A 124 -11.66 2.25 1.75
N GLN A 125 -12.38 2.84 2.70
CA GLN A 125 -11.86 3.99 3.47
C GLN A 125 -10.65 3.60 4.31
N TYR A 126 -10.64 2.42 4.90
CA TYR A 126 -9.51 1.85 5.60
C TYR A 126 -8.29 1.71 4.66
N CYS A 127 -8.50 1.18 3.47
CA CYS A 127 -7.47 1.01 2.45
C CYS A 127 -6.88 2.36 2.03
N ILE A 128 -7.72 3.36 1.77
CA ILE A 128 -7.29 4.72 1.43
C ILE A 128 -6.45 5.32 2.56
N ARG A 129 -6.89 5.18 3.79
CA ARG A 129 -6.17 5.69 4.97
C ARG A 129 -4.77 5.08 5.05
N ASP A 130 -4.66 3.78 4.84
CA ASP A 130 -3.38 3.07 4.90
C ASP A 130 -2.41 3.54 3.81
N THR A 131 -2.88 3.83 2.60
CA THR A 131 -2.00 4.38 1.56
C THR A 131 -1.44 5.74 1.94
N LYS A 132 -2.24 6.56 2.59
CA LYS A 132 -1.80 7.89 3.06
C LYS A 132 -0.78 7.78 4.18
N VAL A 133 -0.96 6.83 5.10
CA VAL A 133 0.04 6.55 6.14
C VAL A 133 1.36 6.10 5.49
N THR A 134 1.29 5.20 4.52
CA THR A 134 2.47 4.72 3.79
C THR A 134 3.23 5.88 3.13
N THR A 135 2.52 6.81 2.49
CA THR A 135 3.15 8.01 1.91
C THR A 135 3.89 8.82 2.96
N LYS A 136 3.27 9.03 4.12
CA LYS A 136 3.90 9.80 5.21
C LYS A 136 5.15 9.11 5.74
N VAL A 137 5.12 7.79 5.88
CA VAL A 137 6.29 7.00 6.30
C VAL A 137 7.41 7.13 5.27
N TYR A 138 7.08 6.97 3.99
CA TYR A 138 8.05 7.07 2.91
C TYR A 138 8.75 8.44 2.91
N LYS A 139 7.99 9.51 2.96
CA LYS A 139 8.54 10.87 2.98
C LYS A 139 9.38 11.15 4.22
N TYR A 140 8.95 10.65 5.38
CA TYR A 140 9.72 10.78 6.61
C TYR A 140 11.08 10.08 6.51
N LEU A 141 11.07 8.84 6.02
CA LEU A 141 12.30 8.05 5.91
C LEU A 141 13.28 8.68 4.92
N LEU A 142 12.79 9.18 3.77
CA LEU A 142 13.64 9.89 2.82
C LEU A 142 14.22 11.17 3.42
N ALA A 143 13.43 11.95 4.15
CA ALA A 143 13.87 13.19 4.80
C ALA A 143 14.91 12.93 5.88
N ASN A 144 14.94 11.72 6.46
CA ASN A 144 15.88 11.31 7.49
C ASN A 144 17.04 10.47 6.93
N LYS A 145 17.35 10.64 5.66
CA LYS A 145 18.54 10.12 4.98
C LYS A 145 18.57 8.61 4.82
N LEU A 146 17.45 8.05 4.53
CA LEU A 146 17.45 6.66 4.10
C LEU A 146 17.68 6.55 2.60
#